data_556876c0cfc948740c5d1bea487f1439
#
_entry.id   556876c0cfc948740c5d1bea487f1439
#
_cell.length_a   1.000
_cell.length_b   1.000
_cell.length_c   1.000
_cell.angle_alpha   90.00
_cell.angle_beta   90.00
_cell.angle_gamma   90.00
#
_symmetry.space_group_name_H-M   'P 1'
#
loop_
_entity.id
_entity.type
_entity.pdbx_description
1 polymer ?
#
loop_
_entity_poly.entity_id
_entity_poly.type
_entity_poly.pdbx_seq_one_letter_code
_entity_poly.pdbx_strand_id
1 'polypeptide(L)'
;TVSRGGNYLLNIGPDALGDVPEKSVEALHQIGEFMRLNGESIYGTRPAPTYPYDVDWGYFTVKPHKLYIHLFEDMPDVYLINMGNKPRRCYLLADGTELELRERITCEHVHSWRIFLPVKRIPQIDTVICVEVEEESIWFEKITD
;
A
#
# COMPACT_ATOMS: atom_id res chain seq x y z
N THR A 1 -7.75 8.27 -2.12
CA THR A 1 -9.15 8.11 -2.63
C THR A 1 -9.57 6.65 -2.55
N VAL A 2 -8.90 5.73 -3.26
CA VAL A 2 -9.28 4.31 -3.37
C VAL A 2 -9.31 3.59 -2.01
N SER A 3 -8.31 3.83 -1.14
CA SER A 3 -8.24 3.27 0.22
C SER A 3 -9.41 3.67 1.14
N ARG A 4 -10.19 4.67 0.73
CA ARG A 4 -11.41 5.14 1.43
C ARG A 4 -12.69 4.86 0.63
N GLY A 5 -12.62 4.00 -0.38
CA GLY A 5 -13.77 3.56 -1.20
C GLY A 5 -14.27 4.59 -2.21
N GLY A 6 -13.48 5.62 -2.51
CA GLY A 6 -13.82 6.64 -3.50
C GLY A 6 -13.22 6.35 -4.87
N ASN A 7 -13.83 6.92 -5.90
CA ASN A 7 -13.28 6.99 -7.24
C ASN A 7 -12.51 8.29 -7.44
N TYR A 8 -11.43 8.23 -8.22
CA TYR A 8 -10.63 9.39 -8.56
C TYR A 8 -10.80 9.75 -10.03
N LEU A 9 -11.25 10.97 -10.29
CA LEU A 9 -11.32 11.57 -11.61
C LEU A 9 -10.28 12.69 -11.70
N LEU A 10 -9.26 12.46 -12.51
CA LEU A 10 -8.24 13.47 -12.80
C LEU A 10 -8.66 14.30 -14.00
N ASN A 11 -8.90 15.60 -13.77
CA ASN A 11 -9.18 16.53 -14.85
C ASN A 11 -7.89 17.10 -15.42
N ILE A 12 -7.82 17.23 -16.73
CA ILE A 12 -6.73 17.86 -17.48
C ILE A 12 -7.28 19.14 -18.11
N GLY A 13 -6.68 20.29 -17.80
CA GLY A 13 -7.05 21.57 -18.41
C GLY A 13 -6.23 21.80 -19.69
N PRO A 14 -6.80 21.65 -20.90
CA PRO A 14 -6.12 22.05 -22.13
C PRO A 14 -5.94 23.57 -22.17
N ASP A 15 -4.96 24.04 -22.94
CA ASP A 15 -4.77 25.46 -23.21
C ASP A 15 -5.82 26.01 -24.20
N ALA A 16 -5.71 27.27 -24.56
CA ALA A 16 -6.65 27.93 -25.47
C ALA A 16 -6.64 27.37 -26.92
N LEU A 17 -5.60 26.62 -27.29
CA LEU A 17 -5.46 25.94 -28.58
C LEU A 17 -5.97 24.50 -28.54
N GLY A 18 -6.29 24.00 -27.35
CA GLY A 18 -6.70 22.59 -27.10
C GLY A 18 -5.55 21.66 -26.82
N ASP A 19 -4.33 22.15 -26.67
CA ASP A 19 -3.15 21.34 -26.36
C ASP A 19 -3.03 21.09 -24.86
N VAL A 20 -2.53 19.89 -24.48
CA VAL A 20 -2.26 19.54 -23.09
C VAL A 20 -0.93 20.16 -22.67
N PRO A 21 -0.88 20.99 -21.61
CA PRO A 21 0.36 21.59 -21.14
C PRO A 21 1.43 20.54 -20.82
N GLU A 22 2.69 20.80 -21.20
CA GLU A 22 3.82 19.87 -21.06
C GLU A 22 3.97 19.33 -19.63
N LYS A 23 3.80 20.17 -18.60
CA LYS A 23 3.83 19.75 -17.18
C LYS A 23 2.74 18.74 -16.85
N SER A 24 1.57 18.86 -17.47
CA SER A 24 0.48 17.90 -17.27
C SER A 24 0.80 16.57 -17.96
N VAL A 25 1.41 16.61 -19.14
CA VAL A 25 1.89 15.41 -19.86
C VAL A 25 2.93 14.68 -19.01
N GLU A 26 3.91 15.40 -18.45
CA GLU A 26 4.93 14.83 -17.59
C GLU A 26 4.34 14.15 -16.33
N ALA A 27 3.41 14.83 -15.66
CA ALA A 27 2.71 14.27 -14.50
C ALA A 27 1.91 12.99 -14.84
N LEU A 28 1.22 13.00 -16.01
CA LEU A 28 0.50 11.82 -16.50
C LEU A 28 1.43 10.66 -16.83
N HIS A 29 2.61 10.93 -17.37
CA HIS A 29 3.62 9.89 -17.59
C HIS A 29 4.07 9.26 -16.28
N GLN A 30 4.36 10.06 -15.25
CA GLN A 30 4.74 9.55 -13.92
C GLN A 30 3.64 8.70 -13.29
N ILE A 31 2.37 9.16 -13.37
CA ILE A 31 1.21 8.37 -12.92
C ILE A 31 1.11 7.08 -13.73
N GLY A 32 1.28 7.14 -15.05
CA GLY A 32 1.24 5.98 -15.93
C GLY A 32 2.29 4.94 -15.57
N GLU A 33 3.52 5.35 -15.30
CA GLU A 33 4.59 4.45 -14.84
C GLU A 33 4.27 3.81 -13.48
N PHE A 34 3.78 4.60 -12.52
CA PHE A 34 3.32 4.06 -11.24
C PHE A 34 2.22 3.01 -11.45
N MET A 35 1.21 3.32 -12.26
CA MET A 35 0.08 2.42 -12.53
C MET A 35 0.50 1.16 -13.30
N ARG A 36 1.51 1.26 -14.15
CA ARG A 36 2.07 0.09 -14.87
C ARG A 36 2.72 -0.91 -13.91
N LEU A 37 3.40 -0.42 -12.88
CA LEU A 37 4.11 -1.23 -11.88
C LEU A 37 3.21 -1.67 -10.73
N ASN A 38 2.37 -0.76 -10.24
CA ASN A 38 1.63 -0.93 -8.99
C ASN A 38 0.10 -0.93 -9.18
N GLY A 39 -0.41 -0.88 -10.41
CA GLY A 39 -1.85 -0.78 -10.69
C GLY A 39 -2.69 -1.89 -10.07
N GLU A 40 -2.10 -3.05 -9.80
CA GLU A 40 -2.75 -4.14 -9.06
C GLU A 40 -3.25 -3.69 -7.69
N SER A 41 -2.53 -2.79 -7.00
CA SER A 41 -2.90 -2.27 -5.68
C SER A 41 -4.02 -1.23 -5.71
N ILE A 42 -4.41 -0.78 -6.90
CA ILE A 42 -5.42 0.26 -7.12
C ILE A 42 -6.67 -0.31 -7.79
N TYR A 43 -6.51 -0.98 -8.96
CA TYR A 43 -7.63 -1.48 -9.73
C TYR A 43 -8.32 -2.66 -9.06
N GLY A 44 -9.64 -2.58 -8.88
CA GLY A 44 -10.46 -3.65 -8.31
C GLY A 44 -10.19 -3.91 -6.82
N THR A 45 -9.52 -3.01 -6.14
CA THR A 45 -9.30 -3.08 -4.69
C THR A 45 -10.47 -2.49 -3.91
N ARG A 46 -10.49 -2.75 -2.61
CA ARG A 46 -11.41 -2.18 -1.62
C ARG A 46 -10.60 -1.53 -0.49
N PRO A 47 -11.22 -0.64 0.29
CA PRO A 47 -10.63 -0.20 1.55
C PRO A 47 -10.26 -1.41 2.41
N ALA A 48 -9.12 -1.35 3.06
CA ALA A 48 -8.78 -2.34 4.07
C ALA A 48 -9.80 -2.26 5.22
N PRO A 49 -10.08 -3.39 5.91
CA PRO A 49 -10.78 -3.35 7.18
C PRO A 49 -10.07 -2.37 8.13
N THR A 50 -10.81 -1.77 9.03
CA THR A 50 -10.29 -0.74 9.94
C THR A 50 -8.98 -1.19 10.56
N TYR A 51 -7.90 -0.55 10.16
CA TYR A 51 -6.62 -0.70 10.84
C TYR A 51 -6.78 -0.11 12.25
N PRO A 52 -6.22 -0.75 13.29
CA PRO A 52 -6.43 -0.33 14.67
C PRO A 52 -5.94 1.10 14.97
N TYR A 53 -5.10 1.66 14.09
CA TYR A 53 -4.58 3.02 14.25
C TYR A 53 -4.66 3.79 12.93
N ASP A 54 -4.96 5.08 13.01
CA ASP A 54 -4.68 6.00 11.91
C ASP A 54 -3.16 6.15 11.80
N VAL A 55 -2.65 5.89 10.60
CA VAL A 55 -1.24 6.09 10.28
C VAL A 55 -1.12 7.26 9.31
N ASP A 56 -0.13 8.10 9.52
CA ASP A 56 0.16 9.27 8.68
C ASP A 56 1.14 8.95 7.54
N TRP A 57 1.89 7.85 7.67
CA TRP A 57 2.90 7.43 6.71
C TRP A 57 2.35 6.66 5.49
N GLY A 58 1.06 6.29 5.46
CA GLY A 58 0.54 5.51 4.32
C GLY A 58 -0.93 5.15 4.36
N TYR A 59 -1.33 4.30 3.41
CA TYR A 59 -2.69 3.80 3.29
C TYR A 59 -2.71 2.32 2.91
N PHE A 60 -3.89 1.70 3.07
CA PHE A 60 -4.09 0.27 2.82
C PHE A 60 -5.23 0.04 1.83
N THR A 61 -5.01 -0.90 0.91
CA THR A 61 -6.06 -1.45 0.05
C THR A 61 -6.03 -2.97 0.10
N VAL A 62 -7.14 -3.63 -0.22
CA VAL A 62 -7.22 -5.10 -0.18
C VAL A 62 -7.86 -5.67 -1.44
N LYS A 63 -7.46 -6.89 -1.75
CA LYS A 63 -8.11 -7.85 -2.64
C LYS A 63 -8.24 -9.18 -1.92
N PRO A 64 -8.99 -10.15 -2.48
CA PRO A 64 -8.94 -11.52 -1.99
C PRO A 64 -7.49 -11.99 -1.85
N HIS A 65 -7.14 -12.51 -0.67
CA HIS A 65 -5.81 -13.02 -0.31
C HIS A 65 -4.67 -12.00 -0.26
N LYS A 66 -4.92 -10.69 -0.46
CA LYS A 66 -3.86 -9.67 -0.57
C LYS A 66 -4.18 -8.41 0.20
N LEU A 67 -3.18 -7.94 0.96
CA LEU A 67 -3.11 -6.61 1.54
C LEU A 67 -2.03 -5.82 0.82
N TYR A 68 -2.35 -4.61 0.35
CA TYR A 68 -1.40 -3.66 -0.19
C TYR A 68 -1.20 -2.52 0.79
N ILE A 69 0.07 -2.22 1.06
CA ILE A 69 0.50 -1.14 1.94
C ILE A 69 1.18 -0.10 1.07
N HIS A 70 0.61 1.09 1.01
CA HIS A 70 1.11 2.24 0.28
C HIS A 70 1.91 3.12 1.24
N LEU A 71 3.23 3.24 1.02
CA LEU A 71 4.13 4.02 1.85
C LEU A 71 4.50 5.32 1.15
N PHE A 72 4.21 6.44 1.80
CA PHE A 72 4.58 7.79 1.34
C PHE A 72 5.81 8.35 2.03
N GLU A 73 6.33 7.62 3.03
CA GLU A 73 7.53 7.99 3.76
C GLU A 73 8.62 6.93 3.60
N ASP A 74 9.87 7.39 3.67
CA ASP A 74 11.03 6.49 3.67
C ASP A 74 11.29 5.99 5.08
N MET A 75 10.94 4.73 5.33
CA MET A 75 11.08 4.09 6.63
C MET A 75 11.77 2.72 6.49
N PRO A 76 12.58 2.32 7.50
CA PRO A 76 13.33 1.06 7.42
C PRO A 76 12.45 -0.17 7.61
N ASP A 77 11.31 -0.01 8.25
CA ASP A 77 10.37 -1.11 8.53
C ASP A 77 8.94 -0.62 8.76
N VAL A 78 7.99 -1.54 8.64
CA VAL A 78 6.57 -1.33 8.86
C VAL A 78 6.04 -2.38 9.83
N TYR A 79 5.13 -2.00 10.70
CA TYR A 79 4.47 -2.90 11.63
C TYR A 79 2.99 -3.07 11.26
N LEU A 80 2.57 -4.33 11.08
CA LEU A 80 1.16 -4.70 10.98
C LEU A 80 0.70 -5.18 12.36
N ILE A 81 0.16 -4.26 13.14
CA ILE A 81 -0.26 -4.54 14.51
C ILE A 81 -1.65 -5.18 14.49
N ASN A 82 -1.82 -6.25 15.26
CA ASN A 82 -3.07 -7.01 15.39
C ASN A 82 -3.64 -7.53 14.05
N MET A 83 -2.80 -7.74 13.04
CA MET A 83 -3.22 -8.46 11.85
C MET A 83 -3.51 -9.92 12.23
N GLY A 84 -4.77 -10.34 12.09
CA GLY A 84 -5.19 -11.70 12.45
C GLY A 84 -4.80 -12.76 11.43
N ASN A 85 -4.52 -12.34 10.18
CA ASN A 85 -4.00 -13.26 9.16
C ASN A 85 -2.52 -13.55 9.37
N LYS A 86 -2.10 -14.76 9.05
CA LYS A 86 -0.70 -15.12 8.94
C LYS A 86 -0.17 -14.84 7.54
N PRO A 87 0.78 -13.89 7.36
CA PRO A 87 1.38 -13.65 6.05
C PRO A 87 2.12 -14.90 5.54
N ARG A 88 1.92 -15.21 4.27
CA ARG A 88 2.64 -16.29 3.55
C ARG A 88 3.81 -15.73 2.77
N ARG A 89 3.65 -14.54 2.23
CA ARG A 89 4.62 -13.88 1.37
C ARG A 89 4.50 -12.37 1.53
N CYS A 90 5.62 -11.67 1.44
CA CYS A 90 5.68 -10.22 1.47
C CYS A 90 6.73 -9.73 0.47
N TYR A 91 6.37 -8.78 -0.38
CA TYR A 91 7.27 -8.30 -1.42
C TYR A 91 6.92 -6.87 -1.86
N LEU A 92 7.88 -6.18 -2.48
CA LEU A 92 7.62 -4.93 -3.18
C LEU A 92 6.86 -5.22 -4.47
N LEU A 93 5.71 -4.56 -4.67
CA LEU A 93 4.84 -4.85 -5.81
C LEU A 93 5.48 -4.48 -7.15
N ALA A 94 6.27 -3.40 -7.17
CA ALA A 94 6.85 -2.85 -8.40
C ALA A 94 7.85 -3.80 -9.10
N ASP A 95 8.61 -4.60 -8.35
CA ASP A 95 9.69 -5.43 -8.88
C ASP A 95 9.72 -6.86 -8.32
N GLY A 96 8.81 -7.19 -7.39
CA GLY A 96 8.73 -8.50 -6.78
C GLY A 96 9.83 -8.80 -5.75
N THR A 97 10.60 -7.81 -5.32
CA THR A 97 11.64 -8.00 -4.30
C THR A 97 11.03 -8.53 -3.00
N GLU A 98 11.44 -9.72 -2.59
CA GLU A 98 10.97 -10.34 -1.34
C GLU A 98 11.44 -9.55 -0.12
N LEU A 99 10.53 -9.41 0.85
CA LEU A 99 10.77 -8.70 2.09
C LEU A 99 10.78 -9.66 3.26
N GLU A 100 11.70 -9.43 4.19
CA GLU A 100 11.76 -10.19 5.42
C GLU A 100 10.60 -9.83 6.33
N LEU A 101 9.93 -10.85 6.85
CA LEU A 101 8.86 -10.76 7.83
C LEU A 101 9.29 -11.39 9.14
N ARG A 102 9.06 -10.69 10.26
CA ARG A 102 9.22 -11.27 11.60
C ARG A 102 7.96 -11.07 12.41
N GLU A 103 7.50 -12.17 12.98
CA GLU A 103 6.46 -12.15 14.01
C GLU A 103 7.01 -11.58 15.31
N ARG A 104 6.21 -10.76 15.96
CA ARG A 104 6.52 -10.18 17.26
C ARG A 104 5.27 -10.20 18.14
N ILE A 105 5.44 -10.75 19.33
CA ILE A 105 4.43 -10.69 20.39
C ILE A 105 5.02 -9.85 21.51
N THR A 106 4.32 -8.80 21.91
CA THR A 106 4.74 -7.95 23.05
C THR A 106 4.38 -8.59 24.36
N CYS A 107 4.94 -8.06 25.47
CA CYS A 107 4.59 -8.51 26.82
C CYS A 107 3.11 -8.26 27.18
N GLU A 108 2.44 -7.38 26.47
CA GLU A 108 1.00 -7.12 26.58
C GLU A 108 0.15 -8.01 25.65
N HIS A 109 0.74 -9.05 25.07
CA HIS A 109 0.12 -9.97 24.12
C HIS A 109 -0.35 -9.32 22.81
N VAL A 110 0.15 -8.13 22.48
CA VAL A 110 -0.10 -7.50 21.18
C VAL A 110 0.71 -8.24 20.13
N HIS A 111 -0.02 -8.85 19.19
CA HIS A 111 0.56 -9.55 18.07
C HIS A 111 0.85 -8.58 16.92
N SER A 112 2.01 -8.68 16.30
CA SER A 112 2.37 -7.85 15.16
C SER A 112 3.33 -8.57 14.20
N TRP A 113 3.27 -8.15 12.93
CA TRP A 113 4.23 -8.54 11.91
C TRP A 113 5.11 -7.35 11.57
N ARG A 114 6.41 -7.51 11.70
CA ARG A 114 7.39 -6.51 11.29
C ARG A 114 7.90 -6.85 9.90
N ILE A 115 7.75 -5.93 8.97
CA ILE A 115 8.24 -6.01 7.58
C ILE A 115 9.49 -5.15 7.47
N PHE A 116 10.60 -5.75 7.06
CA PHE A 116 11.85 -5.03 6.87
C PHE A 116 11.98 -4.56 5.43
N LEU A 117 12.27 -3.28 5.24
CA LEU A 117 12.44 -2.68 3.94
C LEU A 117 13.92 -2.61 3.55
N PRO A 118 14.29 -2.81 2.27
CA PRO A 118 15.67 -2.73 1.84
C PRO A 118 16.22 -1.30 2.02
N VAL A 119 17.48 -1.20 2.44
CA VAL A 119 18.17 0.09 2.69
C VAL A 119 18.31 0.92 1.40
N LYS A 120 18.40 0.27 0.25
CA LYS A 120 18.43 0.93 -1.06
C LYS A 120 17.13 0.62 -1.80
N ARG A 121 16.23 1.57 -1.79
CA ARG A 121 15.02 1.58 -2.64
C ARG A 121 15.19 2.62 -3.72
N ILE A 122 14.55 2.40 -4.85
CA ILE A 122 14.35 3.49 -5.81
C ILE A 122 13.38 4.45 -5.12
N PRO A 123 13.76 5.73 -4.90
CA PRO A 123 12.84 6.71 -4.33
C PRO A 123 11.57 6.75 -5.18
N GLN A 124 10.45 6.40 -4.60
CA GLN A 124 9.13 6.47 -5.24
C GLN A 124 8.26 7.37 -4.38
N ILE A 125 7.35 8.07 -5.03
CA ILE A 125 6.33 8.89 -4.34
C ILE A 125 5.43 7.99 -3.48
N ASP A 126 5.21 6.75 -3.93
CA ASP A 126 4.44 5.72 -3.24
C ASP A 126 5.15 4.37 -3.43
N THR A 127 5.63 3.79 -2.35
CA THR A 127 6.21 2.43 -2.35
C THR A 127 5.13 1.45 -1.93
N VAL A 128 4.79 0.49 -2.81
CA VAL A 128 3.74 -0.48 -2.53
C VAL A 128 4.31 -1.81 -2.10
N ILE A 129 3.92 -2.26 -0.89
CA ILE A 129 4.20 -3.59 -0.37
C ILE A 129 2.95 -4.46 -0.57
N CYS A 130 3.13 -5.65 -1.11
CA CYS A 130 2.09 -6.68 -1.17
C CYS A 130 2.34 -7.73 -0.09
N VAL A 131 1.32 -7.99 0.72
CA VAL A 131 1.30 -9.07 1.71
C VAL A 131 0.26 -10.09 1.30
N GLU A 132 0.69 -11.32 1.01
CA GLU A 132 -0.21 -12.43 0.65
C GLU A 132 -0.53 -13.28 1.85
N VAL A 133 -1.79 -13.69 1.97
CA VAL A 133 -2.32 -14.57 3.01
C VAL A 133 -3.07 -15.75 2.43
N GLU A 134 -3.37 -16.76 3.24
CA GLU A 134 -4.13 -17.92 2.78
C GLU A 134 -5.64 -17.65 2.71
N GLU A 135 -6.13 -16.85 3.65
CA GLU A 135 -7.55 -16.54 3.75
C GLU A 135 -7.96 -15.51 2.70
N GLU A 136 -9.20 -15.62 2.23
CA GLU A 136 -9.74 -14.69 1.23
C GLU A 136 -9.86 -13.26 1.76
N SER A 137 -10.18 -13.12 3.04
CA SER A 137 -10.40 -11.83 3.68
C SER A 137 -9.23 -11.43 4.59
N ILE A 138 -8.88 -10.15 4.58
CA ILE A 138 -7.94 -9.54 5.51
C ILE A 138 -8.71 -9.01 6.70
N TRP A 139 -8.20 -9.24 7.93
CA TRP A 139 -8.79 -8.67 9.15
C TRP A 139 -7.72 -8.28 10.17
N PHE A 140 -8.09 -7.35 11.02
CA PHE A 140 -7.31 -6.93 12.16
C PHE A 140 -8.14 -7.14 13.43
N GLU A 141 -7.51 -7.67 14.47
CA GLU A 141 -8.14 -7.82 15.77
C GLU A 141 -8.35 -6.46 16.42
N LYS A 142 -9.51 -6.28 17.04
CA LYS A 142 -9.75 -5.06 17.83
C LYS A 142 -8.89 -5.09 19.08
N ILE A 143 -8.32 -3.93 19.41
CA ILE A 143 -7.73 -3.74 20.73
C ILE A 143 -8.91 -3.69 21.69
N THR A 144 -9.02 -4.69 22.54
CA THR A 144 -9.93 -4.65 23.69
C THR A 144 -9.16 -4.02 24.84
N ASP A 145 -9.71 -2.89 25.32
CA ASP A 145 -9.26 -2.23 26.58
C ASP A 145 -9.37 -3.20 27.77
#